data_aa342240b199c4d3d80b8dd7f144bd23
#
_entry.id   aa342240b199c4d3d80b8dd7f144bd23
#
_cell.length_a   1.000
_cell.length_b   1.000
_cell.length_c   1.000
_cell.angle_alpha   90.00
_cell.angle_beta   90.00
_cell.angle_gamma   90.00
#
_symmetry.space_group_name_H-M   'P 1'
#
loop_
_entity.id
_entity.type
_entity.pdbx_description
1 polymer ?
#
loop_
_entity_poly.entity_id
_entity_poly.type
_entity_poly.pdbx_seq_one_letter_code
_entity_poly.pdbx_strand_id
1 'polypeptide(L)'
;VIPGLFERGDRLILTGYEGLGKTTWLRQIGICAAAGLNPVTLDPLDRQIRVLFVDVENSERQWRRETRGIAVAAERGGLGSPRDYVHVHTGARMDLRKDRDLGLVHRLVDQYQPEILVIGPLYRLTPNGINNDEEAAPLIAALDTLRDRGLVLAMEAHAPKGSMGERNLAPRGSAALMGWPEFGFGLAPQDKDETGKIQTAEVVRWRGDRDRGRQWPKMLWAGGPFPWTADEVSNSTRQALYAR
;
A
#
# COMPACT_ATOMS: atom_id res chain seq x y z
N VAL A 1 8.30 2.64 -12.34
CA VAL A 1 8.74 1.89 -11.16
C VAL A 1 8.24 0.45 -11.29
N ILE A 2 6.93 0.24 -11.29
CA ILE A 2 6.33 -1.06 -11.60
C ILE A 2 5.53 -0.88 -12.89
N PRO A 3 5.94 -1.50 -14.03
CA PRO A 3 5.23 -1.36 -15.30
C PRO A 3 3.73 -1.63 -15.15
N GLY A 4 2.91 -0.78 -15.72
CA GLY A 4 1.46 -0.88 -15.67
C GLY A 4 0.80 -0.51 -14.32
N LEU A 5 1.56 -0.29 -13.23
CA LEU A 5 1.02 0.06 -11.91
C LEU A 5 1.53 1.41 -11.40
N PHE A 6 2.85 1.59 -11.31
CA PHE A 6 3.44 2.79 -10.72
C PHE A 6 4.51 3.43 -11.58
N GLU A 7 4.44 4.74 -11.71
CA GLU A 7 5.48 5.61 -12.23
C GLU A 7 6.09 6.44 -11.09
N ARG A 8 7.20 7.13 -11.38
CA ARG A 8 7.82 8.03 -10.41
C ARG A 8 6.89 9.18 -10.06
N GLY A 9 6.76 9.46 -8.77
CA GLY A 9 5.89 10.52 -8.25
C GLY A 9 4.42 10.13 -8.09
N ASP A 10 4.03 8.89 -8.42
CA ASP A 10 2.67 8.42 -8.20
C ASP A 10 2.34 8.33 -6.70
N ARG A 11 1.08 8.58 -6.37
CA ARG A 11 0.56 8.59 -5.00
C ARG A 11 -0.68 7.70 -4.92
N LEU A 12 -0.62 6.71 -4.04
CA LEU A 12 -1.71 5.78 -3.75
C LEU A 12 -2.22 6.00 -2.33
N ILE A 13 -3.53 6.15 -2.17
CA ILE A 13 -4.20 6.00 -0.88
C ILE A 13 -5.18 4.83 -0.96
N LEU A 14 -4.93 3.81 -0.11
CA LEU A 14 -5.79 2.65 0.05
C LEU A 14 -6.69 2.83 1.27
N THR A 15 -8.00 2.77 1.07
CA THR A 15 -8.99 2.96 2.14
C THR A 15 -9.80 1.70 2.41
N GLY A 16 -10.52 1.69 3.49
CA GLY A 16 -11.43 0.60 3.89
C GLY A 16 -11.59 0.53 5.39
N TYR A 17 -12.52 -0.29 5.84
CA TYR A 17 -12.75 -0.52 7.27
C TYR A 17 -11.58 -1.29 7.92
N GLU A 18 -11.56 -1.29 9.23
CA GLU A 18 -10.59 -2.07 10.01
C GLU A 18 -10.74 -3.57 9.71
N GLY A 19 -9.61 -4.30 9.70
CA GLY A 19 -9.60 -5.75 9.45
C GLY A 19 -9.75 -6.18 7.99
N LEU A 20 -9.86 -5.25 7.01
CA LEU A 20 -10.00 -5.58 5.58
C LEU A 20 -8.69 -5.94 4.87
N GLY A 21 -7.58 -6.00 5.57
CA GLY A 21 -6.31 -6.40 4.97
C GLY A 21 -5.61 -5.33 4.12
N LYS A 22 -5.94 -4.04 4.29
CA LYS A 22 -5.25 -2.91 3.62
C LYS A 22 -3.75 -2.95 3.81
N THR A 23 -3.32 -2.95 5.06
CA THR A 23 -1.90 -3.02 5.45
C THR A 23 -1.22 -4.23 4.84
N THR A 24 -1.90 -5.38 4.86
CA THR A 24 -1.41 -6.63 4.29
C THR A 24 -1.20 -6.51 2.78
N TRP A 25 -2.14 -5.87 2.07
CA TRP A 25 -1.99 -5.67 0.64
C TRP A 25 -0.88 -4.68 0.28
N LEU A 26 -0.76 -3.56 1.00
CA LEU A 26 0.36 -2.63 0.80
C LEU A 26 1.72 -3.30 1.07
N ARG A 27 1.82 -4.15 2.10
CA ARG A 27 3.01 -4.94 2.38
C ARG A 27 3.31 -5.93 1.24
N GLN A 28 2.28 -6.61 0.74
CA GLN A 28 2.42 -7.50 -0.41
C GLN A 28 2.91 -6.75 -1.66
N ILE A 29 2.32 -5.58 -1.98
CA ILE A 29 2.74 -4.75 -3.11
C ILE A 29 4.25 -4.44 -3.01
N GLY A 30 4.70 -3.94 -1.86
CA GLY A 30 6.09 -3.55 -1.69
C GLY A 30 7.05 -4.75 -1.66
N ILE A 31 6.68 -5.83 -0.99
CA ILE A 31 7.55 -7.03 -0.88
C ILE A 31 7.66 -7.76 -2.22
N CYS A 32 6.57 -7.89 -2.97
CA CYS A 32 6.60 -8.44 -4.33
C CYS A 32 7.50 -7.58 -5.23
N ALA A 33 7.33 -6.26 -5.24
CA ALA A 33 8.18 -5.37 -6.01
C ALA A 33 9.66 -5.52 -5.64
N ALA A 34 9.97 -5.66 -4.35
CA ALA A 34 11.32 -5.86 -3.86
C ALA A 34 11.90 -7.22 -4.24
N ALA A 35 11.08 -8.23 -4.44
CA ALA A 35 11.50 -9.52 -4.99
C ALA A 35 11.61 -9.52 -6.53
N GLY A 36 11.26 -8.43 -7.21
CA GLY A 36 11.18 -8.38 -8.66
C GLY A 36 9.97 -9.14 -9.22
N LEU A 37 8.84 -9.06 -8.53
CA LEU A 37 7.57 -9.67 -8.88
C LEU A 37 6.49 -8.59 -9.01
N ASN A 38 5.70 -8.62 -10.07
CA ASN A 38 4.53 -7.75 -10.19
C ASN A 38 3.49 -8.15 -9.12
N PRO A 39 3.05 -7.24 -8.23
CA PRO A 39 2.15 -7.60 -7.12
C PRO A 39 0.72 -7.94 -7.54
N VAL A 40 0.34 -7.65 -8.79
CA VAL A 40 -1.00 -7.87 -9.34
C VAL A 40 -1.02 -9.08 -10.26
N THR A 41 -0.19 -9.10 -11.31
CA THR A 41 -0.15 -10.20 -12.28
C THR A 41 0.65 -11.40 -11.79
N LEU A 42 1.53 -11.20 -10.81
CA LEU A 42 2.49 -12.17 -10.28
C LEU A 42 3.50 -12.64 -11.33
N ASP A 43 3.72 -11.87 -12.38
CA ASP A 43 4.79 -12.09 -13.34
C ASP A 43 6.10 -11.47 -12.86
N PRO A 44 7.28 -12.04 -13.20
CA PRO A 44 8.56 -11.43 -12.89
C PRO A 44 8.68 -10.04 -13.54
N LEU A 45 9.28 -9.12 -12.80
CA LEU A 45 9.71 -7.81 -13.30
C LEU A 45 11.11 -7.92 -13.93
N ASP A 46 11.55 -6.86 -14.63
CA ASP A 46 12.90 -6.82 -15.19
C ASP A 46 13.99 -6.65 -14.12
N ARG A 47 13.62 -6.16 -12.93
CA ARG A 47 14.52 -5.92 -11.80
C ARG A 47 13.80 -5.91 -10.46
N GLN A 48 14.56 -6.03 -9.40
CA GLN A 48 14.10 -5.79 -8.03
C GLN A 48 14.00 -4.27 -7.76
N ILE A 49 13.01 -3.86 -6.94
CA ILE A 49 12.70 -2.47 -6.62
C ILE A 49 13.03 -2.20 -5.16
N ARG A 50 13.73 -1.12 -4.85
CA ARG A 50 13.97 -0.73 -3.45
C ARG A 50 12.73 -0.12 -2.83
N VAL A 51 12.33 -0.67 -1.68
CA VAL A 51 11.11 -0.27 -0.96
C VAL A 51 11.46 0.07 0.48
N LEU A 52 11.01 1.22 0.94
CA LEU A 52 11.06 1.62 2.34
C LEU A 52 9.65 1.59 2.93
N PHE A 53 9.50 0.87 4.04
CA PHE A 53 8.30 0.92 4.88
C PHE A 53 8.57 1.78 6.12
N VAL A 54 7.73 2.77 6.35
CA VAL A 54 7.68 3.56 7.59
C VAL A 54 6.36 3.23 8.28
N ASP A 55 6.38 2.18 9.09
CA ASP A 55 5.20 1.65 9.80
C ASP A 55 5.16 2.23 11.22
N VAL A 56 4.24 3.16 11.45
CA VAL A 56 4.08 3.85 12.73
C VAL A 56 2.93 3.29 13.59
N GLU A 57 2.51 2.09 13.29
CA GLU A 57 1.45 1.38 14.03
C GLU A 57 1.94 0.05 14.61
N ASN A 58 2.69 -0.71 13.85
CA ASN A 58 3.08 -2.06 14.21
C ASN A 58 4.51 -2.10 14.78
N SER A 59 4.75 -3.02 15.70
CA SER A 59 6.10 -3.33 16.17
C SER A 59 6.88 -4.12 15.10
N GLU A 60 8.20 -4.06 15.16
CA GLU A 60 9.08 -4.84 14.29
C GLU A 60 8.78 -6.35 14.34
N ARG A 61 8.46 -6.87 15.54
CA ARG A 61 8.09 -8.28 15.72
C ARG A 61 6.79 -8.63 14.98
N GLN A 62 5.76 -7.76 15.06
CA GLN A 62 4.50 -7.95 14.34
C GLN A 62 4.75 -7.87 12.83
N TRP A 63 5.49 -6.87 12.39
CA TRP A 63 5.84 -6.68 10.99
C TRP A 63 6.50 -7.93 10.41
N ARG A 64 7.55 -8.45 11.06
CA ARG A 64 8.27 -9.66 10.64
C ARG A 64 7.36 -10.89 10.60
N ARG A 65 6.50 -11.08 11.60
CA ARG A 65 5.58 -12.21 11.64
C ARG A 65 4.60 -12.20 10.46
N GLU A 66 4.04 -11.04 10.15
CA GLU A 66 3.00 -10.89 9.14
C GLU A 66 3.55 -10.86 7.71
N THR A 67 4.81 -10.51 7.53
CA THR A 67 5.42 -10.39 6.19
C THR A 67 6.26 -11.61 5.79
N ARG A 68 6.64 -12.49 6.74
CA ARG A 68 7.50 -13.65 6.46
C ARG A 68 6.96 -14.54 5.34
N GLY A 69 5.66 -14.87 5.37
CA GLY A 69 5.01 -15.70 4.35
C GLY A 69 5.02 -15.02 2.98
N ILE A 70 4.75 -13.71 2.97
CA ILE A 70 4.77 -12.91 1.74
C ILE A 70 6.17 -12.89 1.13
N ALA A 71 7.21 -12.68 1.95
CA ALA A 71 8.59 -12.64 1.47
C ALA A 71 9.04 -13.96 0.85
N VAL A 72 8.70 -15.10 1.51
CA VAL A 72 9.01 -16.43 0.99
C VAL A 72 8.30 -16.72 -0.34
N ALA A 73 7.02 -16.35 -0.44
CA ALA A 73 6.27 -16.55 -1.68
C ALA A 73 6.79 -15.64 -2.81
N ALA A 74 7.11 -14.38 -2.49
CA ALA A 74 7.64 -13.43 -3.46
C ALA A 74 9.03 -13.83 -3.98
N GLU A 75 9.92 -14.33 -3.11
CA GLU A 75 11.24 -14.84 -3.49
C GLU A 75 11.13 -16.01 -4.47
N ARG A 76 10.15 -16.92 -4.28
CA ARG A 76 9.94 -18.07 -5.17
C ARG A 76 9.39 -17.69 -6.54
N GLY A 77 8.57 -16.64 -6.61
CA GLY A 77 7.93 -16.20 -7.86
C GLY A 77 8.69 -15.10 -8.60
N GLY A 78 9.55 -14.38 -7.89
CA GLY A 78 10.28 -13.22 -8.42
C GLY A 78 11.69 -13.54 -8.87
N LEU A 79 12.50 -12.50 -8.99
CA LEU A 79 13.90 -12.59 -9.40
C LEU A 79 14.85 -13.03 -8.28
N GLY A 80 14.45 -12.84 -7.02
CA GLY A 80 15.27 -13.21 -5.88
C GLY A 80 14.71 -12.72 -4.55
N SER A 81 15.52 -12.91 -3.49
CA SER A 81 15.13 -12.51 -2.14
C SER A 81 14.85 -10.99 -2.04
N PRO A 82 13.72 -10.59 -1.44
CA PRO A 82 13.43 -9.18 -1.19
C PRO A 82 14.29 -8.57 -0.09
N ARG A 83 15.11 -9.34 0.62
CA ARG A 83 15.79 -8.96 1.86
C ARG A 83 16.63 -7.70 1.74
N ASP A 84 17.39 -7.56 0.67
CA ASP A 84 18.30 -6.44 0.47
C ASP A 84 17.61 -5.22 -0.18
N TYR A 85 16.36 -5.40 -0.58
CA TYR A 85 15.54 -4.38 -1.25
C TYR A 85 14.37 -3.86 -0.40
N VAL A 86 14.07 -4.52 0.74
CA VAL A 86 13.07 -4.07 1.72
C VAL A 86 13.76 -3.51 2.95
N HIS A 87 13.48 -2.24 3.23
CA HIS A 87 13.91 -1.58 4.47
C HIS A 87 12.67 -1.21 5.27
N VAL A 88 12.75 -1.38 6.59
CA VAL A 88 11.61 -1.16 7.48
C VAL A 88 12.05 -0.29 8.65
N HIS A 89 11.35 0.81 8.83
CA HIS A 89 11.40 1.60 10.05
C HIS A 89 10.07 1.45 10.77
N THR A 90 10.10 0.81 11.94
CA THR A 90 8.93 0.77 12.82
C THR A 90 9.11 1.77 13.94
N GLY A 91 8.07 2.50 14.26
CA GLY A 91 8.19 3.56 15.25
C GLY A 91 6.88 3.91 15.93
N ALA A 92 6.98 4.87 16.83
CA ALA A 92 5.81 5.50 17.41
C ALA A 92 5.13 6.43 16.38
N ARG A 93 3.95 6.92 16.73
CA ARG A 93 3.24 7.96 15.99
C ARG A 93 4.18 9.13 15.63
N MET A 94 4.11 9.58 14.40
CA MET A 94 4.86 10.72 13.86
C MET A 94 3.94 11.93 13.65
N ASP A 95 4.54 13.11 13.62
CA ASP A 95 3.88 14.31 13.11
C ASP A 95 4.73 14.86 11.95
N LEU A 96 4.37 14.48 10.72
CA LEU A 96 5.14 14.87 9.52
C LEU A 96 5.13 16.39 9.26
N ARG A 97 4.32 17.18 9.97
CA ARG A 97 4.33 18.64 9.91
C ARG A 97 5.50 19.22 10.70
N LYS A 98 6.23 18.39 11.47
CA LYS A 98 7.40 18.77 12.26
C LYS A 98 8.69 18.38 11.56
N ASP A 99 9.62 19.30 11.47
CA ASP A 99 10.93 19.09 10.84
C ASP A 99 11.68 17.88 11.39
N ARG A 100 11.55 17.58 12.69
CA ARG A 100 12.18 16.43 13.31
C ARG A 100 11.73 15.12 12.66
N ASP A 101 10.41 14.92 12.53
CA ASP A 101 9.82 13.67 12.08
C ASP A 101 9.89 13.56 10.54
N LEU A 102 9.60 14.65 9.84
CA LEU A 102 9.80 14.72 8.39
C LEU A 102 11.28 14.54 8.01
N GLY A 103 12.19 15.19 8.74
CA GLY A 103 13.63 15.06 8.55
C GLY A 103 14.14 13.64 8.83
N LEU A 104 13.51 12.88 9.75
CA LEU A 104 13.82 11.46 9.93
C LEU A 104 13.47 10.67 8.66
N VAL A 105 12.28 10.89 8.08
CA VAL A 105 11.87 10.18 6.85
C VAL A 105 12.80 10.53 5.70
N HIS A 106 13.19 11.81 5.54
CA HIS A 106 14.17 12.21 4.51
C HIS A 106 15.51 11.53 4.69
N ARG A 107 16.04 11.42 5.92
CA ARG A 107 17.30 10.70 6.19
C ARG A 107 17.20 9.20 5.86
N LEU A 108 16.07 8.55 6.16
CA LEU A 108 15.83 7.16 5.76
C LEU A 108 15.80 7.01 4.23
N VAL A 109 15.18 7.95 3.54
CA VAL A 109 15.19 7.99 2.07
C VAL A 109 16.60 8.21 1.53
N ASP A 110 17.40 9.07 2.15
CA ASP A 110 18.80 9.28 1.77
C ASP A 110 19.66 8.02 1.99
N GLN A 111 19.42 7.33 3.08
CA GLN A 111 20.17 6.12 3.45
C GLN A 111 19.84 4.94 2.53
N TYR A 112 18.56 4.71 2.25
CA TYR A 112 18.10 3.50 1.56
C TYR A 112 17.81 3.71 0.07
N GLN A 113 17.72 4.96 -0.38
CA GLN A 113 17.44 5.31 -1.78
C GLN A 113 16.25 4.51 -2.37
N PRO A 114 15.09 4.47 -1.70
CA PRO A 114 13.95 3.70 -2.17
C PRO A 114 13.35 4.31 -3.44
N GLU A 115 12.59 3.50 -4.16
CA GLU A 115 11.77 3.94 -5.29
C GLU A 115 10.29 3.98 -4.89
N ILE A 116 9.94 3.16 -3.89
CA ILE A 116 8.60 3.14 -3.27
C ILE A 116 8.75 3.40 -1.78
N LEU A 117 8.00 4.36 -1.28
CA LEU A 117 7.82 4.61 0.14
C LEU A 117 6.38 4.25 0.54
N VAL A 118 6.25 3.22 1.38
CA VAL A 118 4.99 2.88 2.05
C VAL A 118 5.03 3.48 3.44
N ILE A 119 4.17 4.46 3.72
CA ILE A 119 4.19 5.20 4.98
C ILE A 119 2.79 5.28 5.60
N GLY A 120 2.69 5.06 6.89
CA GLY A 120 1.41 5.21 7.58
C GLY A 120 1.16 4.22 8.70
N PRO A 121 -0.10 4.09 9.09
CA PRO A 121 -1.32 4.65 8.47
C PRO A 121 -1.46 6.16 8.62
N LEU A 122 -2.22 6.78 7.71
CA LEU A 122 -2.32 8.22 7.57
C LEU A 122 -2.70 8.94 8.87
N TYR A 123 -3.63 8.38 9.67
CA TYR A 123 -4.06 8.97 10.94
C TYR A 123 -2.96 8.98 12.03
N ARG A 124 -1.87 8.26 11.82
CA ARG A 124 -0.68 8.24 12.69
C ARG A 124 0.40 9.24 12.29
N LEU A 125 0.22 9.90 11.14
CA LEU A 125 1.18 10.87 10.59
C LEU A 125 0.88 12.30 11.02
N THR A 126 -0.17 12.50 11.83
CA THR A 126 -0.55 13.76 12.47
C THR A 126 -0.95 13.52 13.92
N PRO A 127 -0.80 14.48 14.85
CA PRO A 127 -1.18 14.30 16.27
C PRO A 127 -2.70 14.16 16.46
N ASN A 128 -3.48 14.90 15.68
CA ASN A 128 -4.93 14.87 15.66
C ASN A 128 -5.38 14.34 14.30
N GLY A 129 -6.58 13.83 14.18
CA GLY A 129 -7.13 13.44 12.88
C GLY A 129 -7.12 14.61 11.89
N ILE A 130 -7.45 14.33 10.64
CA ILE A 130 -7.60 15.33 9.58
C ILE A 130 -9.10 15.48 9.35
N ASN A 131 -9.66 16.65 9.70
CA ASN A 131 -11.10 16.89 9.62
C ASN A 131 -11.47 17.93 8.55
N ASN A 132 -10.52 18.71 8.08
CA ASN A 132 -10.72 19.76 7.08
C ASN A 132 -9.45 19.99 6.27
N ASP A 133 -9.55 20.89 5.28
CA ASP A 133 -8.44 21.18 4.35
C ASP A 133 -7.31 21.97 5.03
N GLU A 134 -7.58 22.77 6.05
CA GLU A 134 -6.56 23.53 6.79
C GLU A 134 -5.64 22.57 7.58
N GLU A 135 -6.21 21.51 8.16
CA GLU A 135 -5.43 20.48 8.86
C GLU A 135 -4.68 19.55 7.88
N ALA A 136 -5.23 19.34 6.67
CA ALA A 136 -4.63 18.51 5.64
C ALA A 136 -3.46 19.20 4.93
N ALA A 137 -3.55 20.50 4.67
CA ALA A 137 -2.59 21.23 3.85
C ALA A 137 -1.13 21.08 4.32
N PRO A 138 -0.79 21.23 5.63
CA PRO A 138 0.60 21.04 6.08
C PRO A 138 1.11 19.61 5.91
N LEU A 139 0.24 18.61 6.08
CA LEU A 139 0.61 17.22 5.85
C LEU A 139 0.85 16.94 4.35
N ILE A 140 -0.04 17.45 3.49
CA ILE A 140 0.11 17.35 2.03
C ILE A 140 1.42 18.00 1.59
N ALA A 141 1.73 19.19 2.10
CA ALA A 141 3.00 19.87 1.80
C ALA A 141 4.21 19.04 2.22
N ALA A 142 4.17 18.41 3.40
CA ALA A 142 5.24 17.51 3.86
C ALA A 142 5.39 16.28 2.95
N LEU A 143 4.27 15.66 2.57
CA LEU A 143 4.27 14.50 1.66
C LEU A 143 4.74 14.87 0.25
N ASP A 144 4.42 16.08 -0.24
CA ASP A 144 4.89 16.56 -1.54
C ASP A 144 6.42 16.70 -1.56
N THR A 145 7.07 17.08 -0.47
CA THR A 145 8.54 17.10 -0.41
C THR A 145 9.17 15.72 -0.61
N LEU A 146 8.49 14.66 -0.18
CA LEU A 146 8.90 13.28 -0.41
C LEU A 146 8.62 12.85 -1.85
N ARG A 147 7.44 13.19 -2.39
CA ARG A 147 7.08 12.93 -3.79
C ARG A 147 8.07 13.59 -4.76
N ASP A 148 8.46 14.84 -4.50
CA ASP A 148 9.35 15.61 -5.37
C ASP A 148 10.76 15.00 -5.47
N ARG A 149 11.08 14.03 -4.61
CA ARG A 149 12.25 13.16 -4.74
C ARG A 149 12.07 12.04 -5.77
N GLY A 150 10.94 11.99 -6.45
CA GLY A 150 10.60 10.96 -7.44
C GLY A 150 10.16 9.63 -6.84
N LEU A 151 9.74 9.63 -5.57
CA LEU A 151 9.22 8.43 -4.89
C LEU A 151 7.78 8.14 -5.32
N VAL A 152 7.46 6.86 -5.44
CA VAL A 152 6.08 6.42 -5.32
C VAL A 152 5.69 6.46 -3.86
N LEU A 153 4.60 7.13 -3.51
CA LEU A 153 4.06 7.17 -2.16
C LEU A 153 2.82 6.28 -2.06
N ALA A 154 2.84 5.32 -1.14
CA ALA A 154 1.69 4.47 -0.87
C ALA A 154 1.30 4.54 0.62
N MET A 155 0.03 4.75 0.89
CA MET A 155 -0.51 4.94 2.24
C MET A 155 -1.84 4.23 2.40
N GLU A 156 -2.18 3.95 3.67
CA GLU A 156 -3.53 3.54 4.01
C GLU A 156 -4.25 4.57 4.87
N ALA A 157 -5.58 4.62 4.71
CA ALA A 157 -6.46 5.43 5.52
C ALA A 157 -7.74 4.66 5.88
N HIS A 158 -8.41 5.09 6.96
CA HIS A 158 -9.70 4.53 7.28
C HIS A 158 -10.80 5.17 6.44
N ALA A 159 -11.71 4.35 5.91
CA ALA A 159 -12.95 4.82 5.33
C ALA A 159 -13.89 5.35 6.43
N PRO A 160 -14.81 6.27 6.11
CA PRO A 160 -15.86 6.69 7.02
C PRO A 160 -16.69 5.50 7.55
N LYS A 161 -17.05 5.52 8.83
CA LYS A 161 -18.12 4.64 9.33
C LYS A 161 -19.44 5.16 8.75
N GLY A 162 -19.84 4.67 7.59
CA GLY A 162 -21.14 4.97 6.97
C GLY A 162 -22.17 3.91 7.30
N SER A 163 -23.46 4.24 7.16
CA SER A 163 -24.54 3.26 7.15
C SER A 163 -24.32 2.26 6.02
N MET A 164 -24.62 0.98 6.26
CA MET A 164 -24.60 -0.07 5.23
C MET A 164 -25.45 0.38 4.02
N GLY A 165 -24.79 0.64 2.88
CA GLY A 165 -25.45 1.06 1.64
C GLY A 165 -24.78 2.19 0.89
N GLU A 166 -24.07 3.09 1.53
CA GLU A 166 -23.30 4.13 0.84
C GLU A 166 -21.86 3.68 0.61
N ARG A 167 -21.52 3.45 -0.66
CA ARG A 167 -20.18 3.06 -1.12
C ARG A 167 -19.15 4.20 -1.12
N ASN A 168 -19.26 5.14 -0.18
CA ASN A 168 -18.26 6.18 -0.08
C ASN A 168 -17.04 5.67 0.71
N LEU A 169 -16.11 5.06 0.00
CA LEU A 169 -14.86 4.54 0.55
C LEU A 169 -13.73 5.58 0.52
N ALA A 170 -13.98 6.81 0.07
CA ALA A 170 -13.00 7.89 0.15
C ALA A 170 -12.62 8.18 1.62
N PRO A 171 -11.39 8.61 1.92
CA PRO A 171 -10.99 8.93 3.29
C PRO A 171 -11.83 10.07 3.86
N ARG A 172 -12.01 10.06 5.18
CA ARG A 172 -12.71 11.17 5.86
C ARG A 172 -11.88 12.44 5.87
N GLY A 173 -12.56 13.58 5.86
CA GLY A 173 -12.15 14.82 6.49
C GLY A 173 -11.73 15.93 5.54
N SER A 174 -11.04 15.68 4.45
CA SER A 174 -10.47 16.76 3.63
C SER A 174 -10.66 16.50 2.14
N ALA A 175 -11.26 17.50 1.45
CA ALA A 175 -11.37 17.47 -0.01
C ALA A 175 -9.99 17.55 -0.68
N ALA A 176 -9.07 18.32 -0.10
CA ALA A 176 -7.68 18.39 -0.57
C ALA A 176 -6.99 17.05 -0.50
N LEU A 177 -7.16 16.30 0.61
CA LEU A 177 -6.59 14.96 0.75
C LEU A 177 -7.21 13.95 -0.22
N MET A 178 -8.52 14.07 -0.50
CA MET A 178 -9.19 13.24 -1.53
C MET A 178 -8.71 13.58 -2.94
N GLY A 179 -8.35 14.84 -3.18
CA GLY A 179 -7.85 15.32 -4.47
C GLY A 179 -6.37 15.04 -4.71
N TRP A 180 -5.60 14.76 -3.66
CA TRP A 180 -4.15 14.68 -3.70
C TRP A 180 -3.57 13.44 -4.39
N PRO A 181 -4.07 12.19 -4.20
CA PRO A 181 -3.48 11.00 -4.83
C PRO A 181 -3.83 10.89 -6.31
N GLU A 182 -2.97 10.23 -7.09
CA GLU A 182 -3.30 9.73 -8.43
C GLU A 182 -4.29 8.60 -8.34
N PHE A 183 -4.08 7.68 -7.37
CA PHE A 183 -4.91 6.49 -7.18
C PHE A 183 -5.54 6.50 -5.80
N GLY A 184 -6.85 6.45 -5.75
CA GLY A 184 -7.62 6.24 -4.54
C GLY A 184 -8.48 5.00 -4.69
N PHE A 185 -8.16 3.95 -3.90
CA PHE A 185 -8.93 2.72 -3.90
C PHE A 185 -9.47 2.43 -2.51
N GLY A 186 -10.69 1.92 -2.46
CA GLY A 186 -11.30 1.38 -1.27
C GLY A 186 -11.47 -0.13 -1.37
N LEU A 187 -11.15 -0.87 -0.32
CA LEU A 187 -11.48 -2.27 -0.22
C LEU A 187 -12.91 -2.44 0.31
N ALA A 188 -13.78 -3.07 -0.49
CA ALA A 188 -15.15 -3.42 -0.11
C ALA A 188 -15.26 -4.94 0.00
N PRO A 189 -15.55 -5.49 1.21
CA PRO A 189 -15.72 -6.93 1.37
C PRO A 189 -16.95 -7.39 0.58
N GLN A 190 -16.81 -8.49 -0.17
CA GLN A 190 -17.90 -9.10 -0.92
C GLN A 190 -18.35 -10.38 -0.21
N ASP A 191 -17.45 -11.36 -0.06
CA ASP A 191 -17.75 -12.63 0.57
C ASP A 191 -16.94 -12.83 1.86
N LYS A 192 -17.55 -13.55 2.80
CA LYS A 192 -16.94 -13.98 4.05
C LYS A 192 -17.18 -15.48 4.25
N ASP A 193 -16.20 -16.16 4.85
CA ASP A 193 -16.40 -17.54 5.27
C ASP A 193 -17.28 -17.63 6.54
N GLU A 194 -17.56 -18.86 6.97
CA GLU A 194 -18.37 -19.17 8.15
C GLU A 194 -17.83 -18.55 9.45
N THR A 195 -16.53 -18.21 9.49
CA THR A 195 -15.88 -17.56 10.63
C THR A 195 -15.96 -16.03 10.56
N GLY A 196 -16.51 -15.47 9.48
CA GLY A 196 -16.59 -14.04 9.21
C GLY A 196 -15.31 -13.45 8.61
N LYS A 197 -14.33 -14.29 8.25
CA LYS A 197 -13.11 -13.87 7.57
C LYS A 197 -13.41 -13.57 6.10
N ILE A 198 -12.88 -12.44 5.62
CA ILE A 198 -13.09 -11.98 4.25
C ILE A 198 -12.40 -12.95 3.28
N GLN A 199 -13.16 -13.41 2.29
CA GLN A 199 -12.69 -14.28 1.21
C GLN A 199 -12.45 -13.49 -0.08
N THR A 200 -13.29 -12.49 -0.34
CA THR A 200 -13.15 -11.63 -1.51
C THR A 200 -13.38 -10.17 -1.16
N ALA A 201 -12.66 -9.28 -1.81
CA ALA A 201 -12.82 -7.84 -1.69
C ALA A 201 -12.80 -7.18 -3.07
N GLU A 202 -13.78 -6.33 -3.33
CA GLU A 202 -13.78 -5.45 -4.49
C GLU A 202 -12.83 -4.28 -4.27
N VAL A 203 -12.06 -3.92 -5.28
CA VAL A 203 -11.20 -2.74 -5.31
C VAL A 203 -11.99 -1.60 -5.94
N VAL A 204 -12.67 -0.83 -5.10
CA VAL A 204 -13.53 0.27 -5.53
C VAL A 204 -12.71 1.53 -5.72
N ARG A 205 -12.66 2.04 -6.94
CA ARG A 205 -11.97 3.30 -7.23
C ARG A 205 -12.82 4.49 -6.77
N TRP A 206 -12.26 5.33 -5.91
CA TRP A 206 -12.87 6.60 -5.50
C TRP A 206 -12.09 7.83 -6.03
N ARG A 207 -10.80 7.64 -6.40
CA ARG A 207 -10.00 8.62 -7.12
C ARG A 207 -9.43 7.96 -8.36
N GLY A 208 -9.70 8.54 -9.50
CA GLY A 208 -9.30 7.99 -10.77
C GLY A 208 -7.93 8.46 -11.22
N ASP A 209 -7.27 7.55 -11.87
CA ASP A 209 -6.22 7.77 -12.82
C ASP A 209 -6.83 8.39 -14.10
N ARG A 210 -6.25 9.45 -14.58
CA ARG A 210 -6.59 10.02 -15.89
C ARG A 210 -5.98 9.19 -17.02
N ASP A 211 -5.01 8.37 -16.67
CA ASP A 211 -4.23 7.51 -17.54
C ASP A 211 -4.89 6.13 -17.63
N ARG A 212 -5.48 5.80 -18.77
CA ARG A 212 -6.29 4.58 -18.97
C ARG A 212 -5.47 3.29 -19.07
N GLY A 213 -4.13 3.36 -18.95
CA GLY A 213 -3.23 2.22 -19.14
C GLY A 213 -2.85 1.46 -17.88
N ARG A 214 -3.38 1.81 -16.70
CA ARG A 214 -2.96 1.19 -15.43
C ARG A 214 -3.75 -0.09 -15.14
N GLN A 215 -3.02 -1.14 -14.72
CA GLN A 215 -3.53 -2.50 -14.51
C GLN A 215 -3.87 -2.77 -13.04
N TRP A 216 -4.71 -1.91 -12.42
CA TRP A 216 -5.18 -2.14 -11.07
C TRP A 216 -6.28 -3.21 -11.05
N PRO A 217 -6.26 -4.16 -10.08
CA PRO A 217 -7.26 -5.22 -10.00
C PRO A 217 -8.64 -4.66 -9.67
N LYS A 218 -9.68 -5.36 -10.10
CA LYS A 218 -11.05 -5.09 -9.70
C LYS A 218 -11.47 -5.90 -8.47
N MET A 219 -10.88 -7.09 -8.33
CA MET A 219 -11.17 -8.02 -7.26
C MET A 219 -9.89 -8.57 -6.65
N LEU A 220 -9.93 -8.82 -5.36
CA LEU A 220 -8.90 -9.52 -4.61
C LEU A 220 -9.52 -10.73 -3.93
N TRP A 221 -8.88 -11.88 -4.05
CA TRP A 221 -9.23 -13.13 -3.36
C TRP A 221 -8.24 -13.39 -2.25
N ALA A 222 -8.76 -13.71 -1.07
CA ALA A 222 -7.92 -14.07 0.07
C ALA A 222 -7.42 -15.51 -0.07
N GLY A 223 -6.16 -15.73 0.33
CA GLY A 223 -5.55 -17.06 0.39
C GLY A 223 -4.65 -17.40 -0.78
N GLY A 224 -4.04 -18.58 -0.69
CA GLY A 224 -3.01 -19.05 -1.60
C GLY A 224 -1.61 -18.72 -1.11
N PRO A 225 -0.61 -18.66 -2.01
CA PRO A 225 0.77 -18.32 -1.68
C PRO A 225 0.90 -16.90 -1.12
N PHE A 226 0.00 -16.00 -1.53
CA PHE A 226 -0.09 -14.63 -1.07
C PHE A 226 -1.37 -14.42 -0.27
N PRO A 227 -1.38 -13.45 0.66
CA PRO A 227 -2.60 -13.04 1.37
C PRO A 227 -3.74 -12.64 0.42
N TRP A 228 -3.38 -11.96 -0.68
CA TRP A 228 -4.30 -11.54 -1.72
C TRP A 228 -3.82 -12.00 -3.10
N THR A 229 -4.76 -12.49 -3.90
CA THR A 229 -4.55 -12.81 -5.33
C THR A 229 -5.51 -11.95 -6.15
N ALA A 230 -4.98 -11.24 -7.14
CA ALA A 230 -5.76 -10.39 -8.02
C ALA A 230 -6.45 -11.18 -9.16
N ASP A 231 -7.44 -10.59 -9.79
CA ASP A 231 -8.14 -11.16 -10.95
C ASP A 231 -7.27 -11.23 -12.22
N GLU A 232 -6.29 -10.39 -12.32
CA GLU A 232 -5.34 -10.35 -13.44
C GLU A 232 -4.33 -11.50 -13.46
N VAL A 233 -4.22 -12.28 -12.38
CA VAL A 233 -3.32 -13.43 -12.34
C VAL A 233 -3.79 -14.52 -13.31
N SER A 234 -2.94 -14.87 -14.27
CA SER A 234 -3.26 -15.89 -15.25
C SER A 234 -3.47 -17.28 -14.62
N ASN A 235 -4.27 -18.13 -15.26
CA ASN A 235 -4.50 -19.49 -14.76
C ASN A 235 -3.20 -20.32 -14.72
N SER A 236 -2.29 -20.11 -15.67
CA SER A 236 -0.96 -20.77 -15.67
C SER A 236 -0.09 -20.33 -14.50
N THR A 237 -0.06 -19.03 -14.20
CA THR A 237 0.66 -18.50 -13.04
C THR A 237 0.05 -19.01 -11.74
N ARG A 238 -1.28 -19.06 -11.62
CA ARG A 238 -1.96 -19.65 -10.45
C ARG A 238 -1.55 -21.11 -10.26
N GLN A 239 -1.64 -21.93 -11.30
CA GLN A 239 -1.25 -23.36 -11.22
C GLN A 239 0.21 -23.52 -10.80
N ALA A 240 1.13 -22.75 -11.36
CA ALA A 240 2.56 -22.79 -10.99
C ALA A 240 2.84 -22.40 -9.54
N LEU A 241 2.08 -21.43 -8.99
CA LEU A 241 2.21 -21.00 -7.60
C LEU A 241 1.63 -22.01 -6.59
N TYR A 242 0.57 -22.75 -6.97
CA TYR A 242 -0.06 -23.76 -6.11
C TYR A 242 0.60 -25.15 -6.20
N ALA A 243 1.38 -25.43 -7.25
CA ALA A 243 2.05 -26.71 -7.46
C ALA A 243 3.41 -26.83 -6.73
N ARG A 244 3.85 -25.80 -6.04
CA ARG A 244 5.12 -25.72 -5.28
C ARG A 244 4.86 -25.52 -3.80
#